data_6d3e65040154b0e9ac136a1025175c27
#
_entry.id   6d3e65040154b0e9ac136a1025175c27
#
_cell.length_a   1.000
_cell.length_b   1.000
_cell.length_c   1.000
_cell.angle_alpha   90.00
_cell.angle_beta   90.00
_cell.angle_gamma   90.00
#
_symmetry.space_group_name_H-M   'P 1'
#
loop_
_entity.id
_entity.type
_entity.pdbx_description
1 polymer ?
#
loop_
_entity_poly.entity_id
_entity_poly.type
_entity_poly.pdbx_seq_one_letter_code
_entity_poly.pdbx_strand_id
1 'polypeptide(L)'
;MGEFLSEINWSPLWISLKTGMAATIFAFFLGVFCARKIMKLKPGARAVLDGILTMPLVLPPTVAGFCLLLLFSLKRPFGSFLLDNFDIKVVQTWTGCVIAASVIAFPLMYRNARAAFEQVDMNLIYAGRTLGMSESRIFWKVIIPAAGPGIASGTVLAFARAIGEYGATSMLAGNILGKTRTVSVAI
;
A
#
# COMPACT_ATOMS: atom_id res chain seq x y z
N MET A 1 -7.70 -27.20 -27.77
CA MET A 1 -7.43 -25.86 -27.17
C MET A 1 -8.58 -25.40 -26.27
N GLY A 2 -9.84 -25.67 -26.60
CA GLY A 2 -11.01 -25.30 -25.78
C GLY A 2 -11.12 -26.08 -24.46
N GLU A 3 -10.84 -27.39 -24.46
CA GLU A 3 -10.90 -28.25 -23.25
C GLU A 3 -9.80 -27.86 -22.23
N PHE A 4 -8.61 -27.51 -22.68
CA PHE A 4 -7.50 -27.07 -21.82
C PHE A 4 -7.82 -25.76 -21.07
N LEU A 5 -8.56 -24.85 -21.69
CA LEU A 5 -9.00 -23.59 -21.06
C LEU A 5 -10.13 -23.77 -20.04
N SER A 6 -10.94 -24.83 -20.17
CA SER A 6 -12.03 -25.13 -19.22
C SER A 6 -11.54 -25.75 -17.91
N GLU A 7 -10.34 -26.36 -17.90
CA GLU A 7 -9.72 -26.93 -16.70
C GLU A 7 -8.89 -25.93 -15.89
N ILE A 8 -8.59 -24.74 -16.47
CA ILE A 8 -7.82 -23.72 -15.76
C ILE A 8 -8.67 -23.07 -14.68
N ASN A 9 -8.23 -23.22 -13.44
CA ASN A 9 -8.85 -22.52 -12.32
C ASN A 9 -8.45 -21.03 -12.31
N TRP A 10 -9.32 -20.17 -12.83
CA TRP A 10 -9.12 -18.72 -12.91
C TRP A 10 -9.21 -18.00 -11.55
N SER A 11 -9.61 -18.70 -10.49
CA SER A 11 -9.80 -18.14 -9.15
C SER A 11 -8.54 -17.41 -8.61
N PRO A 12 -7.30 -17.95 -8.71
CA PRO A 12 -6.12 -17.26 -8.20
C PRO A 12 -5.84 -15.93 -8.92
N LEU A 13 -6.13 -15.88 -10.23
CA LEU A 13 -5.90 -14.67 -11.03
C LEU A 13 -6.86 -13.55 -10.60
N TRP A 14 -8.14 -13.91 -10.42
CA TRP A 14 -9.16 -12.97 -9.95
C TRP A 14 -8.87 -12.47 -8.53
N ILE A 15 -8.45 -13.37 -7.63
CA ILE A 15 -8.07 -13.02 -6.26
C ILE A 15 -6.86 -12.08 -6.27
N SER A 16 -5.83 -12.35 -7.09
CA SER A 16 -4.66 -11.47 -7.22
C SER A 16 -5.02 -10.08 -7.71
N LEU A 17 -5.83 -9.99 -8.76
CA LEU A 17 -6.24 -8.71 -9.34
C LEU A 17 -7.03 -7.88 -8.32
N LYS A 18 -8.03 -8.50 -7.69
CA LYS A 18 -8.85 -7.87 -6.65
C LYS A 18 -8.01 -7.42 -5.45
N THR A 19 -7.08 -8.25 -4.99
CA THR A 19 -6.19 -7.95 -3.88
C THR A 19 -5.23 -6.82 -4.25
N GLY A 20 -4.59 -6.90 -5.43
CA GLY A 20 -3.66 -5.89 -5.93
C GLY A 20 -4.33 -4.52 -6.09
N MET A 21 -5.54 -4.48 -6.65
CA MET A 21 -6.30 -3.23 -6.77
C MET A 21 -6.65 -2.63 -5.40
N ALA A 22 -7.21 -3.44 -4.50
CA ALA A 22 -7.57 -2.97 -3.15
C ALA A 22 -6.33 -2.48 -2.39
N ALA A 23 -5.24 -3.25 -2.40
CA ALA A 23 -3.99 -2.88 -1.75
C ALA A 23 -3.39 -1.58 -2.33
N THR A 24 -3.45 -1.41 -3.65
CA THR A 24 -2.95 -0.20 -4.32
C THR A 24 -3.77 1.02 -3.93
N ILE A 25 -5.10 0.90 -3.85
CA ILE A 25 -5.97 2.01 -3.42
C ILE A 25 -5.60 2.44 -2.00
N PHE A 26 -5.44 1.50 -1.06
CA PHE A 26 -4.99 1.81 0.29
C PHE A 26 -3.60 2.44 0.31
N ALA A 27 -2.63 1.86 -0.40
CA ALA A 27 -1.27 2.38 -0.48
C ALA A 27 -1.24 3.78 -1.10
N PHE A 28 -2.06 4.04 -2.12
CA PHE A 28 -2.16 5.34 -2.80
C PHE A 28 -2.61 6.43 -1.82
N PHE A 29 -3.79 6.29 -1.22
CA PHE A 29 -4.32 7.32 -0.33
C PHE A 29 -3.44 7.53 0.89
N LEU A 30 -3.02 6.45 1.54
CA LEU A 30 -2.15 6.54 2.72
C LEU A 30 -0.76 7.07 2.37
N GLY A 31 -0.17 6.64 1.25
CA GLY A 31 1.14 7.07 0.79
C GLY A 31 1.18 8.55 0.43
N VAL A 32 0.21 9.03 -0.36
CA VAL A 32 0.08 10.45 -0.72
C VAL A 32 -0.18 11.32 0.52
N PHE A 33 -1.06 10.85 1.42
CA PHE A 33 -1.33 11.56 2.67
C PHE A 33 -0.10 11.68 3.57
N CYS A 34 0.62 10.56 3.79
CA CYS A 34 1.84 10.55 4.59
C CYS A 34 2.93 11.42 3.95
N ALA A 35 3.14 11.32 2.63
CA ALA A 35 4.10 12.15 1.91
C ALA A 35 3.82 13.65 2.13
N ARG A 36 2.56 14.07 1.96
CA ARG A 36 2.15 15.46 2.21
C ARG A 36 2.40 15.93 3.65
N LYS A 37 2.08 15.09 4.63
CA LYS A 37 2.22 15.46 6.06
C LYS A 37 3.68 15.54 6.48
N ILE A 38 4.48 14.58 6.07
CA ILE A 38 5.89 14.48 6.46
C ILE A 38 6.73 15.61 5.87
N MET A 39 6.42 16.09 4.67
CA MET A 39 7.09 17.24 4.08
C MET A 39 6.96 18.53 4.90
N LYS A 40 5.94 18.65 5.74
CA LYS A 40 5.71 19.79 6.63
C LYS A 40 6.46 19.71 7.96
N LEU A 41 7.10 18.58 8.25
CA LEU A 41 7.79 18.35 9.51
C LEU A 41 9.22 18.92 9.49
N LYS A 42 9.77 19.17 10.70
CA LYS A 42 11.18 19.52 10.88
C LYS A 42 12.11 18.41 10.39
N PRO A 43 13.32 18.73 9.90
CA PRO A 43 14.23 17.76 9.28
C PRO A 43 14.49 16.50 10.12
N GLY A 44 14.71 16.62 11.41
CA GLY A 44 14.97 15.46 12.28
C GLY A 44 13.76 14.51 12.41
N ALA A 45 12.57 15.06 12.68
CA ALA A 45 11.34 14.26 12.77
C ALA A 45 10.99 13.61 11.41
N ARG A 46 11.23 14.34 10.32
CA ARG A 46 11.06 13.85 8.96
C ARG A 46 11.94 12.63 8.70
N ALA A 47 13.25 12.69 9.03
CA ALA A 47 14.17 11.58 8.80
C ALA A 47 13.79 10.32 9.59
N VAL A 48 13.36 10.46 10.84
CA VAL A 48 12.93 9.35 11.68
C VAL A 48 11.66 8.68 11.11
N LEU A 49 10.64 9.48 10.75
CA LEU A 49 9.40 8.95 10.19
C LEU A 49 9.61 8.32 8.81
N ASP A 50 10.47 8.89 7.98
CA ASP A 50 10.87 8.27 6.70
C ASP A 50 11.47 6.89 6.92
N GLY A 51 12.37 6.75 7.88
CA GLY A 51 12.96 5.46 8.25
C GLY A 51 11.89 4.45 8.66
N ILE A 52 10.98 4.84 9.56
CA ILE A 52 9.89 3.98 10.05
C ILE A 52 8.95 3.56 8.91
N LEU A 53 8.49 4.51 8.10
CA LEU A 53 7.53 4.22 7.01
C LEU A 53 8.14 3.41 5.87
N THR A 54 9.45 3.47 5.69
CA THR A 54 10.16 2.70 4.66
C THR A 54 10.71 1.36 5.18
N MET A 55 10.62 1.11 6.49
CA MET A 55 11.10 -0.13 7.10
C MET A 55 10.53 -1.41 6.45
N PRO A 56 9.23 -1.51 6.10
CA PRO A 56 8.70 -2.71 5.44
C PRO A 56 9.35 -3.03 4.09
N LEU A 57 9.99 -2.06 3.43
CA LEU A 57 10.71 -2.28 2.17
C LEU A 57 12.04 -3.01 2.38
N VAL A 58 12.68 -2.82 3.52
CA VAL A 58 13.99 -3.40 3.86
C VAL A 58 13.83 -4.80 4.46
N LEU A 59 12.73 -5.01 5.18
CA LEU A 59 12.45 -6.32 5.77
C LEU A 59 12.14 -7.37 4.70
N PRO A 60 12.62 -8.62 4.84
CA PRO A 60 12.12 -9.72 4.02
C PRO A 60 10.60 -9.82 4.12
N PRO A 61 9.86 -9.97 3.01
CA PRO A 61 8.40 -9.99 3.03
C PRO A 61 7.79 -11.04 3.96
N THR A 62 8.45 -12.19 4.11
CA THR A 62 8.05 -13.25 5.05
C THR A 62 8.14 -12.78 6.50
N VAL A 63 9.19 -12.01 6.86
CA VAL A 63 9.35 -11.45 8.21
C VAL A 63 8.26 -10.41 8.49
N ALA A 64 8.00 -9.52 7.54
CA ALA A 64 6.91 -8.56 7.65
C ALA A 64 5.55 -9.27 7.80
N GLY A 65 5.30 -10.32 7.02
CA GLY A 65 4.10 -11.15 7.13
C GLY A 65 3.98 -11.87 8.48
N PHE A 66 5.09 -12.36 9.03
CA PHE A 66 5.10 -12.96 10.36
C PHE A 66 4.79 -11.92 11.46
N CYS A 67 5.35 -10.72 11.37
CA CYS A 67 5.01 -9.63 12.30
C CYS A 67 3.51 -9.28 12.22
N LEU A 68 2.94 -9.21 11.02
CA LEU A 68 1.51 -9.00 10.82
C LEU A 68 0.69 -10.16 11.40
N LEU A 69 1.12 -11.40 11.20
CA LEU A 69 0.47 -12.57 11.79
C LEU A 69 0.45 -12.50 13.32
N LEU A 70 1.56 -12.12 13.94
CA LEU A 70 1.63 -11.93 15.39
C LEU A 70 0.69 -10.80 15.85
N LEU A 71 0.64 -9.70 15.12
CA LEU A 71 -0.21 -8.55 15.45
C LEU A 71 -1.70 -8.89 15.37
N PHE A 72 -2.12 -9.55 14.28
CA PHE A 72 -3.53 -9.87 14.00
C PHE A 72 -3.99 -11.24 14.51
N SER A 73 -3.11 -12.00 15.17
CA SER A 73 -3.46 -13.30 15.75
C SER A 73 -4.56 -13.15 16.79
N LEU A 74 -5.56 -14.03 16.73
CA LEU A 74 -6.68 -14.08 17.68
C LEU A 74 -6.24 -14.38 19.13
N LYS A 75 -5.02 -14.89 19.30
CA LYS A 75 -4.40 -15.13 20.62
C LYS A 75 -3.74 -13.88 21.22
N ARG A 76 -3.71 -12.76 20.47
CA ARG A 76 -3.10 -11.50 20.89
C ARG A 76 -4.18 -10.43 21.11
N PRO A 77 -3.93 -9.46 22.03
CA PRO A 77 -4.93 -8.47 22.42
C PRO A 77 -5.51 -7.68 21.24
N PHE A 78 -4.69 -7.35 20.25
CA PHE A 78 -5.14 -6.57 19.09
C PHE A 78 -6.04 -7.39 18.15
N GLY A 79 -5.69 -8.64 17.88
CA GLY A 79 -6.48 -9.52 17.02
C GLY A 79 -7.82 -9.91 17.68
N SER A 80 -7.83 -10.21 18.99
CA SER A 80 -9.07 -10.47 19.73
C SER A 80 -9.96 -9.22 19.82
N PHE A 81 -9.38 -8.05 20.08
CA PHE A 81 -10.13 -6.79 20.09
C PHE A 81 -10.86 -6.52 18.76
N LEU A 82 -10.22 -6.77 17.62
CA LEU A 82 -10.84 -6.60 16.30
C LEU A 82 -11.99 -7.59 16.07
N LEU A 83 -11.83 -8.82 16.52
CA LEU A 83 -12.90 -9.83 16.41
C LEU A 83 -14.06 -9.50 17.33
N ASP A 84 -13.80 -9.18 18.60
CA ASP A 84 -14.83 -8.99 19.63
C ASP A 84 -15.68 -7.73 19.42
N ASN A 85 -15.05 -6.64 18.89
CA ASN A 85 -15.75 -5.36 18.73
C ASN A 85 -16.25 -5.08 17.31
N PHE A 86 -15.62 -5.66 16.28
CA PHE A 86 -15.91 -5.35 14.87
C PHE A 86 -16.23 -6.59 14.04
N ASP A 87 -16.18 -7.80 14.62
CA ASP A 87 -16.33 -9.08 13.90
C ASP A 87 -15.37 -9.21 12.70
N ILE A 88 -14.19 -8.57 12.81
CA ILE A 88 -13.17 -8.58 11.76
C ILE A 88 -12.11 -9.64 12.05
N LYS A 89 -12.15 -10.73 11.27
CA LYS A 89 -11.08 -11.73 11.24
C LYS A 89 -10.14 -11.41 10.08
N VAL A 90 -8.86 -11.18 10.41
CA VAL A 90 -7.81 -10.86 9.41
C VAL A 90 -7.05 -12.12 8.98
N VAL A 91 -6.64 -12.94 9.93
CA VAL A 91 -5.82 -14.14 9.66
C VAL A 91 -6.62 -15.17 8.84
N GLN A 92 -6.00 -15.70 7.78
CA GLN A 92 -6.59 -16.68 6.86
C GLN A 92 -7.85 -16.18 6.12
N THR A 93 -7.90 -14.89 5.82
CA THR A 93 -8.97 -14.26 5.05
C THR A 93 -8.44 -13.44 3.89
N TRP A 94 -9.31 -13.09 2.95
CA TRP A 94 -8.96 -12.16 1.86
C TRP A 94 -8.53 -10.79 2.38
N THR A 95 -9.12 -10.31 3.48
CA THR A 95 -8.71 -9.07 4.15
C THR A 95 -7.24 -9.13 4.57
N GLY A 96 -6.76 -10.30 5.03
CA GLY A 96 -5.36 -10.54 5.32
C GLY A 96 -4.47 -10.40 4.08
N CYS A 97 -4.90 -10.91 2.91
CA CYS A 97 -4.17 -10.70 1.65
C CYS A 97 -4.03 -9.20 1.34
N VAL A 98 -5.13 -8.45 1.46
CA VAL A 98 -5.13 -6.99 1.18
C VAL A 98 -4.22 -6.24 2.14
N ILE A 99 -4.27 -6.53 3.44
CA ILE A 99 -3.42 -5.89 4.45
C ILE A 99 -1.94 -6.21 4.18
N ALA A 100 -1.60 -7.48 3.96
CA ALA A 100 -0.22 -7.89 3.67
C ALA A 100 0.32 -7.17 2.43
N ALA A 101 -0.41 -7.21 1.31
CA ALA A 101 -0.03 -6.54 0.07
C ALA A 101 0.06 -5.02 0.23
N SER A 102 -0.85 -4.39 1.00
CA SER A 102 -0.85 -2.95 1.28
C SER A 102 0.39 -2.51 2.04
N VAL A 103 0.76 -3.23 3.10
CA VAL A 103 1.94 -2.91 3.93
C VAL A 103 3.23 -2.97 3.12
N ILE A 104 3.33 -3.94 2.20
CA ILE A 104 4.53 -4.09 1.37
C ILE A 104 4.55 -3.09 0.20
N ALA A 105 3.40 -2.73 -0.37
CA ALA A 105 3.30 -1.76 -1.47
C ALA A 105 3.37 -0.29 -0.99
N PHE A 106 2.91 -0.02 0.22
CA PHE A 106 2.83 1.32 0.80
C PHE A 106 4.15 2.11 0.76
N PRO A 107 5.32 1.58 1.17
CA PRO A 107 6.57 2.33 1.15
C PRO A 107 6.97 2.81 -0.25
N LEU A 108 6.69 1.98 -1.27
CA LEU A 108 6.96 2.34 -2.66
C LEU A 108 6.11 3.54 -3.10
N MET A 109 4.81 3.48 -2.83
CA MET A 109 3.89 4.59 -3.13
C MET A 109 4.27 5.86 -2.39
N TYR A 110 4.55 5.74 -1.09
CA TYR A 110 4.96 6.85 -0.23
C TYR A 110 6.22 7.55 -0.77
N ARG A 111 7.28 6.79 -1.08
CA ARG A 111 8.55 7.35 -1.58
C ARG A 111 8.38 8.03 -2.93
N ASN A 112 7.63 7.43 -3.85
CA ASN A 112 7.37 8.04 -5.15
C ASN A 112 6.53 9.31 -5.03
N ALA A 113 5.46 9.30 -4.23
CA ALA A 113 4.64 10.48 -4.00
C ALA A 113 5.46 11.61 -3.36
N ARG A 114 6.31 11.29 -2.40
CA ARG A 114 7.20 12.26 -1.76
C ARG A 114 8.20 12.85 -2.76
N ALA A 115 8.89 12.00 -3.53
CA ALA A 115 9.83 12.46 -4.55
C ALA A 115 9.13 13.34 -5.60
N ALA A 116 7.92 12.96 -6.02
CA ALA A 116 7.13 13.76 -6.94
C ALA A 116 6.77 15.15 -6.37
N PHE A 117 6.43 15.24 -5.09
CA PHE A 117 6.17 16.53 -4.45
C PHE A 117 7.42 17.38 -4.29
N GLU A 118 8.58 16.77 -4.01
CA GLU A 118 9.87 17.49 -3.88
C GLU A 118 10.37 18.03 -5.21
N GLN A 119 9.98 17.46 -6.32
CA GLN A 119 10.34 17.92 -7.67
C GLN A 119 9.49 19.09 -8.17
N VAL A 120 8.40 19.43 -7.49
CA VAL A 120 7.57 20.59 -7.89
C VAL A 120 8.34 21.89 -7.72
N ASP A 121 8.39 22.68 -8.79
CA ASP A 121 9.07 23.97 -8.78
C ASP A 121 8.45 24.92 -7.72
N MET A 122 9.30 25.38 -6.80
CA MET A 122 8.92 26.32 -5.74
C MET A 122 8.37 27.63 -6.29
N ASN A 123 8.79 28.06 -7.48
CA ASN A 123 8.28 29.27 -8.11
C ASN A 123 6.78 29.18 -8.39
N LEU A 124 6.27 28.00 -8.76
CA LEU A 124 4.83 27.79 -8.94
C LEU A 124 4.06 27.96 -7.62
N ILE A 125 4.64 27.52 -6.52
CA ILE A 125 4.05 27.65 -5.18
C ILE A 125 4.06 29.13 -4.75
N TYR A 126 5.16 29.84 -4.98
CA TYR A 126 5.27 31.27 -4.68
C TYR A 126 4.32 32.10 -5.53
N ALA A 127 4.21 31.82 -6.83
CA ALA A 127 3.22 32.47 -7.71
C ALA A 127 1.79 32.28 -7.21
N GLY A 128 1.44 31.06 -6.79
CA GLY A 128 0.13 30.78 -6.18
C GLY A 128 -0.13 31.61 -4.92
N ARG A 129 0.88 31.77 -4.05
CA ARG A 129 0.79 32.63 -2.86
C ARG A 129 0.62 34.11 -3.20
N THR A 130 1.37 34.61 -4.17
CA THR A 130 1.27 35.99 -4.64
C THR A 130 -0.14 36.28 -5.20
N LEU A 131 -0.80 35.30 -5.83
CA LEU A 131 -2.17 35.39 -6.28
C LEU A 131 -3.22 35.23 -5.16
N GLY A 132 -2.79 35.19 -3.89
CA GLY A 132 -3.70 35.06 -2.74
C GLY A 132 -4.35 33.69 -2.58
N MET A 133 -3.80 32.64 -3.20
CA MET A 133 -4.34 31.29 -3.05
C MET A 133 -4.03 30.72 -1.66
N SER A 134 -5.01 30.08 -1.03
CA SER A 134 -4.78 29.34 0.22
C SER A 134 -3.88 28.11 -0.02
N GLU A 135 -3.12 27.69 0.99
CA GLU A 135 -2.23 26.51 0.92
C GLU A 135 -2.95 25.23 0.46
N SER A 136 -4.23 25.06 0.83
CA SER A 136 -5.03 23.94 0.34
C SER A 136 -5.33 24.05 -1.17
N ARG A 137 -5.61 25.26 -1.64
CA ARG A 137 -5.86 25.50 -3.06
C ARG A 137 -4.58 25.32 -3.90
N ILE A 138 -3.44 25.79 -3.39
CA ILE A 138 -2.13 25.55 -4.02
C ILE A 138 -1.86 24.05 -4.10
N PHE A 139 -2.11 23.30 -3.03
CA PHE A 139 -1.90 21.86 -3.04
C PHE A 139 -2.73 21.15 -4.13
N TRP A 140 -4.03 21.40 -4.19
CA TRP A 140 -4.91 20.70 -5.13
C TRP A 140 -4.79 21.18 -6.57
N LYS A 141 -4.53 22.48 -6.79
CA LYS A 141 -4.52 23.08 -8.14
C LYS A 141 -3.13 23.24 -8.75
N VAL A 142 -2.07 23.21 -7.94
CA VAL A 142 -0.70 23.39 -8.41
C VAL A 142 0.13 22.14 -8.13
N ILE A 143 0.26 21.73 -6.86
CA ILE A 143 1.18 20.67 -6.47
C ILE A 143 0.71 19.30 -7.00
N ILE A 144 -0.55 18.92 -6.80
CA ILE A 144 -1.07 17.63 -7.26
C ILE A 144 -1.00 17.46 -8.78
N PRO A 145 -1.42 18.43 -9.61
CA PRO A 145 -1.27 18.30 -11.06
C PRO A 145 0.20 18.25 -11.51
N ALA A 146 1.07 19.07 -10.93
CA ALA A 146 2.49 19.09 -11.27
C ALA A 146 3.20 17.77 -10.86
N ALA A 147 2.86 17.19 -9.71
CA ALA A 147 3.37 15.91 -9.24
C ALA A 147 2.68 14.69 -9.87
N GLY A 148 1.62 14.90 -10.65
CA GLY A 148 0.77 13.85 -11.22
C GLY A 148 1.53 12.70 -11.90
N PRO A 149 2.47 12.97 -12.83
CA PRO A 149 3.22 11.91 -13.49
C PRO A 149 4.02 11.03 -12.52
N GLY A 150 4.66 11.62 -11.51
CA GLY A 150 5.41 10.87 -10.49
C GLY A 150 4.49 10.06 -9.57
N ILE A 151 3.34 10.61 -9.20
CA ILE A 151 2.31 9.90 -8.42
C ILE A 151 1.76 8.71 -9.23
N ALA A 152 1.47 8.89 -10.52
CA ALA A 152 1.00 7.83 -11.40
C ALA A 152 2.03 6.71 -11.52
N SER A 153 3.31 7.04 -11.74
CA SER A 153 4.42 6.08 -11.76
C SER A 153 4.50 5.30 -10.45
N GLY A 154 4.43 5.98 -9.30
CA GLY A 154 4.38 5.34 -7.98
C GLY A 154 3.21 4.38 -7.81
N THR A 155 2.04 4.74 -8.36
CA THR A 155 0.84 3.89 -8.30
C THR A 155 1.02 2.60 -9.11
N VAL A 156 1.58 2.69 -10.32
CA VAL A 156 1.87 1.51 -11.16
C VAL A 156 2.87 0.58 -10.46
N LEU A 157 3.94 1.14 -9.88
CA LEU A 157 4.95 0.37 -9.14
C LEU A 157 4.35 -0.30 -7.88
N ALA A 158 3.50 0.41 -7.14
CA ALA A 158 2.81 -0.14 -5.97
C ALA A 158 1.85 -1.28 -6.37
N PHE A 159 1.14 -1.14 -7.49
CA PHE A 159 0.27 -2.19 -8.02
C PHE A 159 1.04 -3.44 -8.44
N ALA A 160 2.13 -3.27 -9.21
CA ALA A 160 2.98 -4.38 -9.61
C ALA A 160 3.56 -5.11 -8.38
N ARG A 161 3.99 -4.34 -7.36
CA ARG A 161 4.50 -4.90 -6.11
C ARG A 161 3.41 -5.64 -5.32
N ALA A 162 2.18 -5.12 -5.29
CA ALA A 162 1.05 -5.74 -4.60
C ALA A 162 0.60 -7.06 -5.25
N ILE A 163 0.54 -7.12 -6.58
CA ILE A 163 0.19 -8.35 -7.32
C ILE A 163 1.25 -9.43 -7.12
N GLY A 164 2.53 -9.07 -7.17
CA GLY A 164 3.65 -10.00 -7.01
C GLY A 164 3.92 -10.42 -5.56
N GLU A 165 3.08 -10.00 -4.58
CA GLU A 165 3.34 -10.32 -3.18
C GLU A 165 3.01 -11.78 -2.85
N TYR A 166 4.04 -12.47 -2.35
CA TYR A 166 3.94 -13.87 -1.92
C TYR A 166 4.21 -14.05 -0.42
N GLY A 167 5.34 -13.51 0.05
CA GLY A 167 5.88 -13.82 1.36
C GLY A 167 4.99 -13.40 2.52
N ALA A 168 4.53 -12.15 2.51
CA ALA A 168 3.65 -11.64 3.57
C ALA A 168 2.24 -12.22 3.45
N THR A 169 1.74 -12.41 2.22
CA THR A 169 0.41 -12.99 1.98
C THR A 169 0.34 -14.44 2.43
N SER A 170 1.34 -15.27 2.11
CA SER A 170 1.36 -16.68 2.52
C SER A 170 1.43 -16.85 4.04
N MET A 171 2.15 -15.96 4.74
CA MET A 171 2.25 -15.98 6.20
C MET A 171 0.96 -15.54 6.89
N LEU A 172 0.32 -14.46 6.43
CA LEU A 172 -0.84 -13.89 7.11
C LEU A 172 -2.16 -14.55 6.67
N ALA A 173 -2.34 -14.78 5.38
CA ALA A 173 -3.59 -15.26 4.80
C ALA A 173 -3.57 -16.75 4.41
N GLY A 174 -2.39 -17.35 4.33
CA GLY A 174 -2.22 -18.76 3.96
C GLY A 174 -2.53 -19.03 2.49
N ASN A 175 -2.77 -20.32 2.16
CA ASN A 175 -3.01 -20.81 0.80
C ASN A 175 -4.35 -21.56 0.76
N ILE A 176 -5.48 -20.84 0.77
CA ILE A 176 -6.82 -21.42 0.75
C ILE A 176 -7.42 -21.23 -0.64
N LEU A 177 -7.71 -22.36 -1.33
CA LEU A 177 -8.29 -22.37 -2.66
C LEU A 177 -9.62 -21.59 -2.69
N GLY A 178 -9.76 -20.69 -3.68
CA GLY A 178 -10.98 -19.89 -3.86
C GLY A 178 -11.15 -18.74 -2.86
N LYS A 179 -10.24 -18.60 -1.84
CA LYS A 179 -10.35 -17.55 -0.81
C LYS A 179 -9.12 -16.64 -0.73
N THR A 180 -7.92 -17.22 -0.55
CA THR A 180 -6.68 -16.47 -0.31
C THR A 180 -5.56 -16.85 -1.26
N ARG A 181 -5.72 -17.89 -2.08
CA ARG A 181 -4.72 -18.32 -3.05
C ARG A 181 -4.61 -17.29 -4.17
N THR A 182 -3.59 -16.43 -4.10
CA THR A 182 -3.19 -15.54 -5.21
C THR A 182 -2.36 -16.31 -6.23
N VAL A 183 -2.12 -15.75 -7.41
CA VAL A 183 -1.26 -16.37 -8.44
C VAL A 183 0.13 -16.64 -7.88
N SER A 184 0.72 -15.66 -7.18
CA SER A 184 2.05 -15.80 -6.56
C SER A 184 2.11 -16.91 -5.49
N VAL A 185 0.98 -17.29 -4.90
CA VAL A 185 0.86 -18.38 -3.91
C VAL A 185 0.48 -19.70 -4.58
N ALA A 186 -0.06 -19.67 -5.81
CA ALA A 186 -0.51 -20.85 -6.54
C ALA A 186 0.63 -21.53 -7.33
N ILE A 187 1.72 -20.79 -7.64
CA ILE A 187 2.93 -21.28 -8.34
C ILE A 187 3.85 -21.97 -7.33
#